data_c6751f5b2932da85371ffe74c5c8beca
#
_entry.id   c6751f5b2932da85371ffe74c5c8beca
#
_cell.length_a   1.000
_cell.length_b   1.000
_cell.length_c   1.000
_cell.angle_alpha   90.00
_cell.angle_beta   90.00
_cell.angle_gamma   90.00
#
_symmetry.space_group_name_H-M   'P 1'
#
loop_
_entity.id
_entity.type
_entity.pdbx_description
1 polymer ?
#
loop_
_entity_poly.entity_id
_entity_poly.type
_entity_poly.pdbx_seq_one_letter_code
_entity_poly.pdbx_strand_id
1 'polypeptide(L)'
;MLKVAAAQIETPHGDLDANRRKHLAVIDDARTAGVQVLLFPELSLVGHSGGREGPRVALTAEHAILRELSLASGDMLTIVGAVEEAPGALFFNSAFGLSHGHVSLLHRKINLATYGRLEDGKFFGAGHGLKIHPLEAPWQAAVMICADLWNPALVHLAAMSGASLLLASISSAREAVGEAFDNSEGWAINARFHAMTYGFPLVLANRVGREDDLTFWGGSRILDAAGRPLAQAGGEEALVTAMIDYDSVRQARFLLPTVRDGAAPFLARAFARLAEGMAS
;
A
#
# COMPACT_ATOMS: atom_id res chain seq x y z
N MET A 1 -4.63 -21.20 -0.87
CA MET A 1 -3.93 -20.56 0.28
C MET A 1 -2.82 -19.71 -0.28
N LEU A 2 -2.57 -18.52 0.29
CA LEU A 2 -1.48 -17.63 -0.10
C LEU A 2 -0.79 -17.13 1.17
N LYS A 3 0.54 -17.22 1.25
CA LYS A 3 1.30 -16.70 2.38
C LYS A 3 1.72 -15.26 2.11
N VAL A 4 1.23 -14.33 2.93
CA VAL A 4 1.48 -12.91 2.80
C VAL A 4 2.25 -12.36 3.99
N ALA A 5 2.97 -11.25 3.79
CA ALA A 5 3.69 -10.57 4.86
C ALA A 5 3.60 -9.05 4.75
N ALA A 6 3.58 -8.39 5.91
CA ALA A 6 3.80 -6.96 6.06
C ALA A 6 5.14 -6.73 6.77
N ALA A 7 6.05 -6.01 6.14
CA ALA A 7 7.29 -5.55 6.74
C ALA A 7 7.00 -4.29 7.56
N GLN A 8 7.24 -4.32 8.86
CA GLN A 8 7.22 -3.15 9.72
C GLN A 8 8.64 -2.77 10.05
N ILE A 9 9.13 -1.72 9.43
CA ILE A 9 10.53 -1.30 9.54
C ILE A 9 10.67 0.19 9.82
N GLU A 10 11.76 0.56 10.44
CA GLU A 10 12.23 1.94 10.46
C GLU A 10 12.94 2.24 9.13
N THR A 11 12.69 3.41 8.57
CA THR A 11 13.25 3.84 7.28
C THR A 11 14.00 5.15 7.46
N PRO A 12 15.34 5.12 7.57
CA PRO A 12 16.16 6.32 7.64
C PRO A 12 15.88 7.29 6.50
N HIS A 13 15.65 8.57 6.86
CA HIS A 13 15.31 9.61 5.89
C HIS A 13 16.46 9.87 4.92
N GLY A 14 16.16 9.81 3.62
CA GLY A 14 17.07 10.13 2.53
C GLY A 14 18.28 9.18 2.37
N ASP A 15 18.41 8.12 3.16
CA ASP A 15 19.50 7.14 3.07
C ASP A 15 19.07 5.91 2.27
N LEU A 16 19.12 6.04 0.93
CA LEU A 16 18.76 4.97 0.00
C LEU A 16 19.58 3.69 0.23
N ASP A 17 20.87 3.80 0.59
CA ASP A 17 21.71 2.63 0.74
C ASP A 17 21.43 1.87 2.04
N ALA A 18 21.21 2.57 3.16
CA ALA A 18 20.77 1.94 4.41
C ALA A 18 19.40 1.26 4.24
N ASN A 19 18.43 1.95 3.62
CA ASN A 19 17.12 1.38 3.35
C ASN A 19 17.20 0.17 2.40
N ARG A 20 18.00 0.24 1.33
CA ARG A 20 18.24 -0.88 0.42
C ARG A 20 18.75 -2.12 1.16
N ARG A 21 19.80 -1.97 2.01
CA ARG A 21 20.33 -3.09 2.82
C ARG A 21 19.26 -3.69 3.74
N LYS A 22 18.46 -2.86 4.38
CA LYS A 22 17.37 -3.32 5.25
C LYS A 22 16.31 -4.09 4.46
N HIS A 23 15.93 -3.58 3.27
CA HIS A 23 14.99 -4.30 2.39
C HIS A 23 15.53 -5.67 1.98
N LEU A 24 16.81 -5.77 1.60
CA LEU A 24 17.43 -7.05 1.25
C LEU A 24 17.36 -8.06 2.39
N ALA A 25 17.64 -7.64 3.62
CA ALA A 25 17.57 -8.52 4.80
C ALA A 25 16.12 -9.01 5.02
N VAL A 26 15.14 -8.12 4.98
CA VAL A 26 13.71 -8.49 5.16
C VAL A 26 13.21 -9.39 4.01
N ILE A 27 13.66 -9.16 2.78
CA ILE A 27 13.34 -10.02 1.62
C ILE A 27 13.89 -11.43 1.85
N ASP A 28 15.11 -11.58 2.36
CA ASP A 28 15.72 -12.87 2.65
C ASP A 28 14.95 -13.63 3.76
N ASP A 29 14.60 -12.93 4.85
CA ASP A 29 13.76 -13.46 5.92
C ASP A 29 12.39 -13.93 5.41
N ALA A 30 11.75 -13.10 4.59
CA ALA A 30 10.43 -13.41 4.02
C ALA A 30 10.48 -14.63 3.08
N ARG A 31 11.52 -14.72 2.24
CA ARG A 31 11.73 -15.90 1.37
C ARG A 31 11.97 -17.16 2.18
N THR A 32 12.82 -17.07 3.20
CA THR A 32 13.08 -18.21 4.12
C THR A 32 11.81 -18.66 4.82
N ALA A 33 10.92 -17.71 5.16
CA ALA A 33 9.61 -18.00 5.72
C ALA A 33 8.59 -18.51 4.67
N GLY A 34 8.93 -18.59 3.38
CA GLY A 34 8.04 -19.05 2.31
C GLY A 34 6.91 -18.07 1.97
N VAL A 35 7.15 -16.77 2.15
CA VAL A 35 6.21 -15.69 1.78
C VAL A 35 6.10 -15.61 0.27
N GLN A 36 4.89 -15.39 -0.25
CA GLN A 36 4.60 -15.24 -1.67
C GLN A 36 4.31 -13.78 -2.05
N VAL A 37 3.82 -12.98 -1.10
CA VAL A 37 3.59 -11.53 -1.27
C VAL A 37 4.11 -10.80 -0.04
N LEU A 38 5.08 -9.92 -0.25
CA LEU A 38 5.70 -9.08 0.79
C LEU A 38 5.36 -7.61 0.52
N LEU A 39 4.81 -6.93 1.52
CA LEU A 39 4.47 -5.51 1.47
C LEU A 39 5.37 -4.71 2.41
N PHE A 40 6.05 -3.69 1.88
CA PHE A 40 6.77 -2.68 2.64
C PHE A 40 5.92 -1.41 2.84
N PRO A 41 6.29 -0.55 3.81
CA PRO A 41 5.62 0.74 4.03
C PRO A 41 5.72 1.70 2.82
N GLU A 42 4.86 2.69 2.81
CA GLU A 42 4.92 3.84 1.89
C GLU A 42 6.28 4.55 2.03
N LEU A 43 6.88 4.93 0.88
CA LEU A 43 8.19 5.59 0.80
C LEU A 43 9.31 4.85 1.55
N SER A 44 9.21 3.52 1.67
CA SER A 44 10.10 2.70 2.50
C SER A 44 11.58 2.77 2.08
N LEU A 45 11.87 3.10 0.83
CA LEU A 45 13.25 3.25 0.35
C LEU A 45 13.86 4.63 0.65
N VAL A 46 13.02 5.64 0.97
CA VAL A 46 13.50 7.04 1.06
C VAL A 46 13.16 7.74 2.39
N GLY A 47 12.28 7.15 3.22
CA GLY A 47 11.73 7.78 4.42
C GLY A 47 10.49 8.63 4.12
N HIS A 48 9.76 9.02 5.17
CA HIS A 48 8.47 9.71 5.05
C HIS A 48 8.57 11.05 4.33
N SER A 49 9.56 11.87 4.68
CA SER A 49 9.80 13.19 4.09
C SER A 49 10.59 13.14 2.77
N GLY A 50 10.77 11.96 2.17
CA GLY A 50 11.56 11.78 0.94
C GLY A 50 11.14 12.67 -0.22
N GLY A 51 9.89 13.12 -0.26
CA GLY A 51 9.41 14.10 -1.24
C GLY A 51 10.15 15.42 -1.23
N ARG A 52 10.63 15.88 -0.07
CA ARG A 52 11.42 17.13 0.06
C ARG A 52 12.77 17.03 -0.66
N GLU A 53 13.28 15.81 -0.84
CA GLU A 53 14.55 15.51 -1.48
C GLU A 53 14.38 14.85 -2.85
N GLY A 54 13.18 14.94 -3.44
CA GLY A 54 12.74 14.21 -4.62
C GLY A 54 13.83 13.97 -5.68
N PRO A 55 14.45 15.01 -6.27
CA PRO A 55 15.46 14.80 -7.31
C PRO A 55 16.70 13.99 -6.87
N ARG A 56 17.03 14.02 -5.58
CA ARG A 56 18.21 13.33 -5.04
C ARG A 56 17.95 11.84 -4.78
N VAL A 57 16.73 11.48 -4.43
CA VAL A 57 16.36 10.13 -3.98
C VAL A 57 15.40 9.41 -4.92
N ALA A 58 14.98 10.07 -6.00
CA ALA A 58 14.03 9.51 -6.94
C ALA A 58 14.63 8.36 -7.76
N LEU A 59 13.79 7.39 -8.04
CA LEU A 59 14.15 6.19 -8.81
C LEU A 59 13.29 6.12 -10.07
N THR A 60 13.91 5.80 -11.20
CA THR A 60 13.16 5.32 -12.37
C THR A 60 12.82 3.85 -12.22
N ALA A 61 11.88 3.33 -13.00
CA ALA A 61 11.50 1.92 -12.95
C ALA A 61 12.66 0.95 -13.29
N GLU A 62 13.66 1.44 -14.02
CA GLU A 62 14.86 0.68 -14.43
C GLU A 62 16.03 0.85 -13.47
N HIS A 63 15.86 1.57 -12.36
CA HIS A 63 16.93 1.88 -11.43
C HIS A 63 17.56 0.61 -10.83
N ALA A 64 18.90 0.60 -10.70
CA ALA A 64 19.67 -0.56 -10.26
C ALA A 64 19.22 -1.13 -8.91
N ILE A 65 18.82 -0.28 -7.95
CA ILE A 65 18.29 -0.70 -6.64
C ILE A 65 17.03 -1.54 -6.82
N LEU A 66 16.06 -1.10 -7.64
CA LEU A 66 14.82 -1.85 -7.87
C LEU A 66 15.10 -3.19 -8.54
N ARG A 67 16.05 -3.23 -9.47
CA ARG A 67 16.48 -4.48 -10.10
C ARG A 67 17.14 -5.43 -9.11
N GLU A 68 18.03 -4.93 -8.24
CA GLU A 68 18.69 -5.74 -7.19
C GLU A 68 17.67 -6.34 -6.23
N LEU A 69 16.74 -5.53 -5.70
CA LEU A 69 15.65 -5.99 -4.81
C LEU A 69 14.74 -7.00 -5.51
N SER A 70 14.45 -6.78 -6.80
CA SER A 70 13.65 -7.70 -7.60
C SER A 70 14.33 -9.05 -7.81
N LEU A 71 15.63 -9.07 -8.07
CA LEU A 71 16.40 -10.32 -8.16
C LEU A 71 16.44 -11.06 -6.82
N ALA A 72 16.62 -10.33 -5.71
CA ALA A 72 16.56 -10.89 -4.38
C ALA A 72 15.18 -11.47 -4.03
N SER A 73 14.10 -10.87 -4.53
CA SER A 73 12.72 -11.34 -4.33
C SER A 73 12.43 -12.67 -5.03
N GLY A 74 13.10 -12.96 -6.16
CA GLY A 74 12.81 -14.16 -6.96
C GLY A 74 11.36 -14.17 -7.45
N ASP A 75 10.63 -15.24 -7.15
CA ASP A 75 9.22 -15.42 -7.53
C ASP A 75 8.24 -14.70 -6.59
N MET A 76 8.70 -14.30 -5.39
CA MET A 76 7.90 -13.55 -4.42
C MET A 76 7.58 -12.17 -4.98
N LEU A 77 6.31 -11.76 -4.99
CA LEU A 77 5.94 -10.38 -5.28
C LEU A 77 6.30 -9.51 -4.07
N THR A 78 7.25 -8.61 -4.24
CA THR A 78 7.66 -7.64 -3.20
C THR A 78 7.21 -6.23 -3.60
N ILE A 79 6.40 -5.58 -2.75
CA ILE A 79 5.96 -4.20 -2.95
C ILE A 79 6.82 -3.28 -2.10
N VAL A 80 7.51 -2.32 -2.73
CA VAL A 80 8.32 -1.30 -2.04
C VAL A 80 7.85 0.10 -2.39
N GLY A 81 7.94 1.04 -1.44
CA GLY A 81 7.58 2.44 -1.64
C GLY A 81 8.81 3.32 -1.93
N ALA A 82 8.72 4.20 -2.93
CA ALA A 82 9.77 5.15 -3.25
C ALA A 82 9.23 6.42 -3.91
N VAL A 83 10.08 7.44 -4.02
CA VAL A 83 9.86 8.55 -4.95
C VAL A 83 10.20 8.06 -6.34
N GLU A 84 9.25 8.11 -7.25
CA GLU A 84 9.43 7.80 -8.67
C GLU A 84 9.78 9.07 -9.45
N GLU A 85 10.79 9.00 -10.32
CA GLU A 85 10.98 9.96 -11.39
C GLU A 85 10.47 9.39 -12.71
N ALA A 86 9.44 10.03 -13.27
CA ALA A 86 8.85 9.69 -14.55
C ALA A 86 9.36 10.63 -15.66
N PRO A 87 9.14 10.29 -16.97
CA PRO A 87 9.50 11.14 -18.08
C PRO A 87 8.99 12.58 -17.93
N GLY A 88 9.83 13.56 -18.25
CA GLY A 88 9.53 14.98 -18.09
C GLY A 88 9.88 15.54 -16.71
N ALA A 89 10.70 14.84 -15.92
CA ALA A 89 11.08 15.20 -14.55
C ALA A 89 9.85 15.39 -13.65
N LEU A 90 8.88 14.47 -13.76
CA LEU A 90 7.70 14.42 -12.90
C LEU A 90 7.96 13.43 -11.75
N PHE A 91 7.64 13.85 -10.54
CA PHE A 91 7.86 13.05 -9.34
C PHE A 91 6.53 12.54 -8.78
N PHE A 92 6.54 11.27 -8.34
CA PHE A 92 5.36 10.61 -7.77
C PHE A 92 5.73 9.84 -6.50
N ASN A 93 4.81 9.76 -5.57
CA ASN A 93 4.84 8.77 -4.49
C ASN A 93 4.32 7.44 -5.05
N SER A 94 5.20 6.46 -5.19
CA SER A 94 4.91 5.24 -5.95
C SER A 94 5.23 3.97 -5.18
N ALA A 95 4.40 2.95 -5.40
CA ALA A 95 4.64 1.58 -5.00
C ALA A 95 5.07 0.75 -6.20
N PHE A 96 6.25 0.15 -6.11
CA PHE A 96 6.82 -0.72 -7.12
C PHE A 96 6.66 -2.18 -6.72
N GLY A 97 6.01 -2.97 -7.55
CA GLY A 97 5.94 -4.44 -7.41
C GLY A 97 7.11 -5.09 -8.15
N LEU A 98 7.91 -5.84 -7.40
CA LEU A 98 9.17 -6.41 -7.81
C LEU A 98 9.08 -7.93 -7.82
N SER A 99 9.41 -8.58 -8.94
CA SER A 99 9.58 -10.02 -9.06
C SER A 99 10.37 -10.36 -10.31
N HIS A 100 11.06 -11.50 -10.34
CA HIS A 100 11.78 -12.02 -11.51
C HIS A 100 12.80 -11.05 -12.13
N GLY A 101 13.40 -10.18 -11.33
CA GLY A 101 14.43 -9.24 -11.77
C GLY A 101 13.92 -7.95 -12.44
N HIS A 102 12.61 -7.69 -12.43
CA HIS A 102 12.03 -6.48 -13.02
C HIS A 102 10.89 -5.90 -12.19
N VAL A 103 10.45 -4.69 -12.54
CA VAL A 103 9.24 -4.06 -12.00
C VAL A 103 8.04 -4.64 -12.75
N SER A 104 7.23 -5.44 -12.06
CA SER A 104 6.03 -6.10 -12.63
C SER A 104 4.74 -5.29 -12.40
N LEU A 105 4.76 -4.36 -11.43
CA LEU A 105 3.64 -3.49 -11.07
C LEU A 105 4.17 -2.11 -10.68
N LEU A 106 3.45 -1.07 -11.08
CA LEU A 106 3.66 0.30 -10.65
C LEU A 106 2.29 0.93 -10.32
N HIS A 107 2.15 1.40 -9.07
CA HIS A 107 1.01 2.18 -8.62
C HIS A 107 1.50 3.53 -8.08
N ARG A 108 0.97 4.63 -8.62
CA ARG A 108 1.21 5.99 -8.16
C ARG A 108 0.08 6.42 -7.23
N LYS A 109 0.39 7.00 -6.09
CA LYS A 109 -0.60 7.52 -5.14
C LYS A 109 -1.57 8.45 -5.84
N ILE A 110 -2.86 8.16 -5.73
CA ILE A 110 -3.93 8.91 -6.40
C ILE A 110 -4.40 10.06 -5.52
N ASN A 111 -4.67 9.78 -4.24
CA ASN A 111 -5.06 10.80 -3.27
C ASN A 111 -3.83 11.34 -2.54
N LEU A 112 -3.36 12.50 -2.95
CA LEU A 112 -2.27 13.18 -2.28
C LEU A 112 -2.76 13.77 -0.95
N ALA A 113 -2.08 13.41 0.14
CA ALA A 113 -2.43 13.93 1.45
C ALA A 113 -1.90 15.36 1.62
N THR A 114 -2.83 16.32 1.78
CA THR A 114 -2.55 17.76 1.91
C THR A 114 -3.21 18.36 3.14
N TYR A 115 -3.46 17.54 4.14
CA TYR A 115 -4.12 17.91 5.40
C TYR A 115 -3.22 17.62 6.60
N GLY A 116 -3.48 18.30 7.74
CA GLY A 116 -2.66 18.18 8.94
C GLY A 116 -1.22 18.60 8.66
N ARG A 117 -0.28 17.70 8.89
CA ARG A 117 1.16 17.88 8.67
C ARG A 117 1.67 17.26 7.36
N LEU A 118 0.76 16.79 6.51
CA LEU A 118 1.07 16.08 5.27
C LEU A 118 1.13 17.06 4.09
N GLU A 119 2.13 16.91 3.24
CA GLU A 119 2.48 17.87 2.20
C GLU A 119 2.67 17.23 0.80
N ASP A 120 2.09 16.06 0.57
CA ASP A 120 2.29 15.31 -0.69
C ASP A 120 2.11 16.18 -1.94
N GLY A 121 1.06 17.02 -1.97
CA GLY A 121 0.74 17.85 -3.12
C GLY A 121 1.75 18.96 -3.42
N LYS A 122 2.74 19.20 -2.54
CA LYS A 122 3.86 20.10 -2.83
C LYS A 122 4.95 19.44 -3.67
N PHE A 123 5.06 18.11 -3.59
CA PHE A 123 6.20 17.36 -4.11
C PHE A 123 5.83 16.38 -5.21
N PHE A 124 4.60 15.86 -5.20
CA PHE A 124 4.18 14.75 -6.05
C PHE A 124 3.03 15.12 -6.97
N GLY A 125 3.07 14.57 -8.18
CA GLY A 125 1.91 14.47 -9.06
C GLY A 125 0.96 13.37 -8.58
N ALA A 126 -0.34 13.54 -8.79
CA ALA A 126 -1.33 12.50 -8.53
C ALA A 126 -1.25 11.39 -9.58
N GLY A 127 -1.45 10.14 -9.13
CA GLY A 127 -1.70 9.01 -10.01
C GLY A 127 -3.07 9.10 -10.69
N HIS A 128 -3.19 8.54 -11.90
CA HIS A 128 -4.44 8.59 -12.68
C HIS A 128 -4.99 7.20 -13.04
N GLY A 129 -4.49 6.14 -12.41
CA GLY A 129 -4.91 4.79 -12.75
C GLY A 129 -4.77 3.82 -11.60
N LEU A 130 -5.77 2.94 -11.50
CA LEU A 130 -5.76 1.79 -10.61
C LEU A 130 -5.63 0.53 -11.47
N LYS A 131 -4.64 -0.30 -11.14
CA LYS A 131 -4.43 -1.58 -11.82
C LYS A 131 -4.62 -2.73 -10.84
N ILE A 132 -5.29 -3.78 -11.30
CA ILE A 132 -5.35 -5.05 -10.59
C ILE A 132 -4.23 -5.94 -11.11
N HIS A 133 -3.41 -6.43 -10.20
CA HIS A 133 -2.25 -7.25 -10.51
C HIS A 133 -2.58 -8.74 -10.28
N PRO A 134 -2.47 -9.60 -11.30
CA PRO A 134 -2.68 -11.03 -11.12
C PRO A 134 -1.56 -11.64 -10.28
N LEU A 135 -1.95 -12.48 -9.32
CA LEU A 135 -1.06 -13.34 -8.56
C LEU A 135 -1.27 -14.80 -9.00
N GLU A 136 -0.75 -15.75 -8.21
CA GLU A 136 -1.13 -17.15 -8.40
C GLU A 136 -2.65 -17.30 -8.30
N ALA A 137 -3.23 -17.94 -9.34
CA ALA A 137 -4.68 -18.07 -9.41
C ALA A 137 -5.27 -18.77 -8.16
N PRO A 138 -6.39 -18.28 -7.62
CA PRO A 138 -7.30 -17.29 -8.18
C PRO A 138 -7.12 -15.86 -7.65
N TRP A 139 -5.98 -15.51 -7.07
CA TRP A 139 -5.75 -14.24 -6.40
C TRP A 139 -5.49 -13.07 -7.36
N GLN A 140 -6.07 -11.92 -7.03
CA GLN A 140 -5.92 -10.64 -7.73
C GLN A 140 -5.65 -9.54 -6.70
N ALA A 141 -4.51 -8.88 -6.78
CA ALA A 141 -4.11 -7.84 -5.82
C ALA A 141 -4.39 -6.43 -6.33
N ALA A 142 -4.86 -5.56 -5.44
CA ALA A 142 -4.82 -4.12 -5.62
C ALA A 142 -3.84 -3.51 -4.61
N VAL A 143 -3.04 -2.54 -5.05
CA VAL A 143 -2.15 -1.77 -4.18
C VAL A 143 -2.75 -0.38 -3.97
N MET A 144 -2.74 0.07 -2.71
CA MET A 144 -3.18 1.41 -2.29
C MET A 144 -2.08 2.05 -1.44
N ILE A 145 -1.87 3.34 -1.63
CA ILE A 145 -0.87 4.09 -0.87
C ILE A 145 -1.60 5.06 0.07
N CYS A 146 -1.54 4.77 1.36
CA CYS A 146 -1.92 5.64 2.48
C CYS A 146 -3.28 6.34 2.24
N ALA A 147 -3.30 7.62 1.89
CA ALA A 147 -4.52 8.40 1.70
C ALA A 147 -5.48 7.84 0.63
N ASP A 148 -5.03 6.94 -0.24
CA ASP A 148 -5.92 6.23 -1.18
C ASP A 148 -7.01 5.43 -0.45
N LEU A 149 -6.69 4.86 0.74
CA LEU A 149 -7.65 4.09 1.53
C LEU A 149 -8.69 4.98 2.24
N TRP A 150 -8.40 6.25 2.42
CA TRP A 150 -9.38 7.21 2.96
C TRP A 150 -10.39 7.68 1.92
N ASN A 151 -10.22 7.27 0.66
CA ASN A 151 -11.22 7.44 -0.40
C ASN A 151 -11.94 6.09 -0.67
N PRO A 152 -13.13 5.86 -0.09
CA PRO A 152 -13.86 4.60 -0.28
C PRO A 152 -14.17 4.29 -1.75
N ALA A 153 -14.29 5.32 -2.61
CA ALA A 153 -14.57 5.13 -4.03
C ALA A 153 -13.42 4.41 -4.76
N LEU A 154 -12.13 4.66 -4.37
CA LEU A 154 -10.99 3.95 -4.94
C LEU A 154 -10.99 2.48 -4.54
N VAL A 155 -11.25 2.19 -3.26
CA VAL A 155 -11.31 0.81 -2.76
C VAL A 155 -12.50 0.06 -3.38
N HIS A 156 -13.65 0.75 -3.55
CA HIS A 156 -14.81 0.23 -4.26
C HIS A 156 -14.45 -0.11 -5.72
N LEU A 157 -13.76 0.81 -6.41
CA LEU A 157 -13.29 0.58 -7.78
C LEU A 157 -12.37 -0.63 -7.87
N ALA A 158 -11.42 -0.80 -6.92
CA ALA A 158 -10.54 -1.96 -6.86
C ALA A 158 -11.33 -3.27 -6.73
N ALA A 159 -12.29 -3.30 -5.79
CA ALA A 159 -13.13 -4.49 -5.57
C ALA A 159 -13.98 -4.83 -6.79
N MET A 160 -14.61 -3.81 -7.42
CA MET A 160 -15.39 -3.97 -8.66
C MET A 160 -14.55 -4.40 -9.86
N SER A 161 -13.26 -4.02 -9.87
CA SER A 161 -12.29 -4.43 -10.90
C SER A 161 -11.72 -5.83 -10.69
N GLY A 162 -12.20 -6.55 -9.65
CA GLY A 162 -11.85 -7.95 -9.42
C GLY A 162 -10.78 -8.19 -8.37
N ALA A 163 -10.32 -7.18 -7.63
CA ALA A 163 -9.39 -7.40 -6.52
C ALA A 163 -9.97 -8.37 -5.50
N SER A 164 -9.18 -9.36 -5.10
CA SER A 164 -9.47 -10.32 -4.04
C SER A 164 -8.48 -10.22 -2.86
N LEU A 165 -7.49 -9.34 -2.96
CA LEU A 165 -6.51 -9.01 -1.94
C LEU A 165 -6.21 -7.51 -2.03
N LEU A 166 -6.25 -6.82 -0.88
CA LEU A 166 -5.85 -5.41 -0.80
C LEU A 166 -4.51 -5.28 -0.07
N LEU A 167 -3.55 -4.60 -0.70
CA LEU A 167 -2.22 -4.30 -0.18
C LEU A 167 -2.15 -2.80 0.13
N ALA A 168 -2.10 -2.45 1.42
CA ALA A 168 -2.13 -1.10 1.92
C ALA A 168 -0.76 -0.68 2.46
N SER A 169 0.00 0.07 1.66
CA SER A 169 1.30 0.62 2.01
C SER A 169 1.12 1.99 2.64
N ILE A 170 1.44 2.16 3.93
CA ILE A 170 1.25 3.43 4.64
C ILE A 170 2.52 3.92 5.34
N SER A 171 2.58 5.22 5.58
CA SER A 171 3.61 5.88 6.40
C SER A 171 2.91 6.86 7.33
N SER A 172 2.25 6.31 8.37
CA SER A 172 1.33 7.06 9.23
C SER A 172 1.94 7.29 10.60
N ALA A 173 2.06 8.58 10.97
CA ALA A 173 2.53 9.02 12.26
C ALA A 173 1.36 9.42 13.17
N ARG A 174 1.58 9.43 14.50
CA ARG A 174 0.56 9.85 15.49
C ARG A 174 0.09 11.26 15.25
N GLU A 175 1.03 12.14 14.93
CA GLU A 175 0.84 13.59 14.78
C GLU A 175 0.36 14.02 13.39
N ALA A 176 0.22 13.08 12.44
CA ALA A 176 -0.01 13.40 11.02
C ALA A 176 -1.29 14.20 10.76
N VAL A 177 -2.39 13.88 11.44
CA VAL A 177 -3.70 14.54 11.23
C VAL A 177 -3.97 15.62 12.27
N GLY A 178 -3.32 15.56 13.43
CA GLY A 178 -3.49 16.47 14.57
C GLY A 178 -3.96 15.75 15.83
N GLU A 179 -3.92 16.43 16.98
CA GLU A 179 -4.14 15.85 18.31
C GLU A 179 -5.59 15.34 18.54
N ALA A 180 -6.56 15.91 17.83
CA ALA A 180 -7.98 15.54 17.97
C ALA A 180 -8.35 14.23 17.27
N PHE A 181 -7.44 13.65 16.48
CA PHE A 181 -7.70 12.43 15.71
C PHE A 181 -6.73 11.30 16.12
N ASP A 182 -7.28 10.23 16.72
CA ASP A 182 -6.49 9.02 16.96
C ASP A 182 -6.22 8.29 15.63
N ASN A 183 -5.03 8.58 15.10
CA ASN A 183 -4.64 8.08 13.78
C ASN A 183 -4.50 6.55 13.76
N SER A 184 -4.02 5.95 14.84
CA SER A 184 -3.87 4.50 14.95
C SER A 184 -5.23 3.77 14.96
N GLU A 185 -6.18 4.27 15.75
CA GLU A 185 -7.54 3.73 15.81
C GLU A 185 -8.30 3.99 14.50
N GLY A 186 -8.16 5.19 13.92
CA GLY A 186 -8.74 5.51 12.63
C GLY A 186 -8.31 4.52 11.53
N TRP A 187 -7.03 4.18 11.47
CA TRP A 187 -6.51 3.17 10.54
C TRP A 187 -7.00 1.76 10.84
N ALA A 188 -7.18 1.41 12.11
CA ALA A 188 -7.75 0.11 12.49
C ALA A 188 -9.19 -0.03 12.00
N ILE A 189 -10.01 0.99 12.20
CA ILE A 189 -11.40 1.04 11.73
C ILE A 189 -11.45 1.00 10.20
N ASN A 190 -10.67 1.86 9.52
CA ASN A 190 -10.62 1.96 8.06
C ASN A 190 -10.27 0.61 7.40
N ALA A 191 -9.18 -0.03 7.85
CA ALA A 191 -8.75 -1.31 7.30
C ALA A 191 -9.81 -2.40 7.49
N ARG A 192 -10.40 -2.50 8.69
CA ARG A 192 -11.47 -3.47 8.99
C ARG A 192 -12.73 -3.21 8.17
N PHE A 193 -13.12 -1.94 8.03
CA PHE A 193 -14.26 -1.55 7.22
C PHE A 193 -14.11 -2.03 5.76
N HIS A 194 -12.96 -1.77 5.14
CA HIS A 194 -12.73 -2.17 3.76
C HIS A 194 -12.66 -3.69 3.59
N ALA A 195 -11.92 -4.39 4.45
CA ALA A 195 -11.83 -5.85 4.39
C ALA A 195 -13.21 -6.50 4.51
N MET A 196 -14.01 -6.10 5.50
CA MET A 196 -15.35 -6.63 5.75
C MET A 196 -16.34 -6.24 4.65
N THR A 197 -16.32 -4.97 4.21
CA THR A 197 -17.29 -4.46 3.24
C THR A 197 -17.14 -5.13 1.88
N TYR A 198 -15.89 -5.38 1.43
CA TYR A 198 -15.64 -5.94 0.10
C TYR A 198 -15.27 -7.42 0.11
N GLY A 199 -15.26 -8.04 1.29
CA GLY A 199 -14.99 -9.48 1.44
C GLY A 199 -13.65 -9.88 0.85
N PHE A 200 -12.56 -9.16 1.18
CA PHE A 200 -11.20 -9.53 0.81
C PHE A 200 -10.23 -9.40 1.99
N PRO A 201 -9.20 -10.25 2.10
CA PRO A 201 -8.09 -10.03 3.01
C PRO A 201 -7.39 -8.70 2.72
N LEU A 202 -6.87 -8.07 3.79
CA LEU A 202 -6.14 -6.83 3.69
C LEU A 202 -4.80 -6.96 4.43
N VAL A 203 -3.71 -6.61 3.74
CA VAL A 203 -2.36 -6.49 4.32
C VAL A 203 -2.05 -5.01 4.45
N LEU A 204 -1.79 -4.54 5.66
CA LEU A 204 -1.39 -3.16 5.93
C LEU A 204 0.03 -3.15 6.48
N ALA A 205 0.95 -2.45 5.81
CA ALA A 205 2.31 -2.22 6.26
C ALA A 205 2.49 -0.75 6.62
N ASN A 206 2.80 -0.48 7.91
CA ASN A 206 3.19 0.83 8.41
C ASN A 206 4.64 0.78 8.89
N ARG A 207 5.33 1.91 8.86
CA ARG A 207 6.66 2.03 9.44
C ARG A 207 6.61 2.24 10.95
N VAL A 208 7.77 2.09 11.60
CA VAL A 208 8.04 2.46 13.00
C VAL A 208 9.16 3.50 13.06
N GLY A 209 9.50 3.93 14.28
CA GLY A 209 10.58 4.85 14.56
C GLY A 209 10.14 6.31 14.52
N ARG A 210 11.11 7.20 14.42
CA ARG A 210 10.89 8.65 14.40
C ARG A 210 11.54 9.28 13.19
N GLU A 211 10.92 10.35 12.72
CA GLU A 211 11.50 11.22 11.69
C GLU A 211 11.07 12.65 12.01
N ASP A 212 12.04 13.53 12.26
CA ASP A 212 11.82 14.86 12.84
C ASP A 212 10.98 14.75 14.14
N ASP A 213 9.85 15.42 14.19
CA ASP A 213 8.89 15.42 15.29
C ASP A 213 7.69 14.48 15.07
N LEU A 214 7.79 13.59 14.08
CA LEU A 214 6.79 12.58 13.80
C LEU A 214 7.16 11.23 14.43
N THR A 215 6.17 10.58 15.07
CA THR A 215 6.31 9.27 15.70
C THR A 215 5.44 8.26 14.94
N PHE A 216 6.07 7.30 14.27
CA PHE A 216 5.39 6.25 13.52
C PHE A 216 5.04 5.09 14.44
N TRP A 217 3.75 4.78 14.51
CA TRP A 217 3.18 3.90 15.53
C TRP A 217 3.24 2.40 15.19
N GLY A 218 3.69 2.01 13.99
CA GLY A 218 3.72 0.62 13.56
C GLY A 218 2.33 0.03 13.37
N GLY A 219 2.00 -1.04 14.10
CA GLY A 219 0.67 -1.67 14.07
C GLY A 219 0.33 -2.32 12.72
N SER A 220 1.34 -2.69 11.92
CA SER A 220 1.15 -3.44 10.67
C SER A 220 0.34 -4.70 10.94
N ARG A 221 -0.58 -5.04 10.03
CA ARG A 221 -1.54 -6.11 10.27
C ARG A 221 -1.99 -6.81 9.01
N ILE A 222 -2.46 -8.03 9.18
CA ILE A 222 -3.10 -8.83 8.15
C ILE A 222 -4.50 -9.18 8.64
N LEU A 223 -5.52 -8.82 7.85
CA LEU A 223 -6.92 -9.09 8.14
C LEU A 223 -7.47 -10.16 7.19
N ASP A 224 -8.40 -10.97 7.68
CA ASP A 224 -9.16 -11.88 6.83
C ASP A 224 -10.28 -11.15 6.05
N ALA A 225 -11.00 -11.87 5.19
CA ALA A 225 -12.10 -11.33 4.39
C ALA A 225 -13.31 -10.86 5.21
N ALA A 226 -13.36 -11.14 6.52
CA ALA A 226 -14.38 -10.65 7.44
C ALA A 226 -13.86 -9.50 8.33
N GLY A 227 -12.64 -8.98 8.05
CA GLY A 227 -12.03 -7.89 8.80
C GLY A 227 -11.48 -8.29 10.17
N ARG A 228 -11.30 -9.60 10.43
CA ARG A 228 -10.70 -10.09 11.69
C ARG A 228 -9.18 -10.14 11.54
N PRO A 229 -8.41 -9.74 12.58
CA PRO A 229 -6.96 -9.82 12.52
C PRO A 229 -6.49 -11.28 12.52
N LEU A 230 -5.66 -11.65 11.52
CA LEU A 230 -4.93 -12.90 11.46
C LEU A 230 -3.56 -12.76 12.13
N ALA A 231 -2.92 -11.60 11.96
CA ALA A 231 -1.66 -11.25 12.59
C ALA A 231 -1.52 -9.72 12.69
N GLN A 232 -0.81 -9.25 13.72
CA GLN A 232 -0.56 -7.83 13.95
C GLN A 232 0.75 -7.63 14.71
N ALA A 233 1.50 -6.59 14.35
CA ALA A 233 2.68 -6.13 15.09
C ALA A 233 2.32 -5.08 16.15
N GLY A 234 3.23 -4.90 17.11
CA GLY A 234 3.24 -3.78 18.06
C GLY A 234 3.94 -2.54 17.50
N GLY A 235 4.74 -1.86 18.33
CA GLY A 235 5.48 -0.64 17.96
C GLY A 235 6.94 -0.85 17.54
N GLU A 236 7.41 -2.10 17.46
CA GLU A 236 8.79 -2.44 17.12
C GLU A 236 8.90 -2.99 15.69
N GLU A 237 10.13 -3.06 15.14
CA GLU A 237 10.36 -3.71 13.85
C GLU A 237 9.89 -5.16 13.86
N ALA A 238 9.20 -5.59 12.81
CA ALA A 238 8.65 -6.94 12.70
C ALA A 238 8.36 -7.34 11.27
N LEU A 239 8.45 -8.63 10.99
CA LEU A 239 7.89 -9.26 9.80
C LEU A 239 6.59 -9.98 10.19
N VAL A 240 5.45 -9.35 9.90
CA VAL A 240 4.11 -9.90 10.21
C VAL A 240 3.69 -10.83 9.10
N THR A 241 3.44 -12.09 9.40
CA THR A 241 3.07 -13.09 8.38
C THR A 241 1.75 -13.78 8.70
N ALA A 242 0.99 -14.12 7.66
CA ALA A 242 -0.21 -14.96 7.79
C ALA A 242 -0.47 -15.76 6.50
N MET A 243 -1.20 -16.86 6.67
CA MET A 243 -1.82 -17.57 5.55
C MET A 243 -3.22 -17.01 5.33
N ILE A 244 -3.54 -16.61 4.11
CA ILE A 244 -4.88 -16.21 3.70
C ILE A 244 -5.52 -17.27 2.81
N ASP A 245 -6.84 -17.43 2.97
CA ASP A 245 -7.59 -18.46 2.28
C ASP A 245 -8.59 -17.82 1.30
N TYR A 246 -8.58 -18.28 0.04
CA TYR A 246 -9.51 -17.79 -0.97
C TYR A 246 -10.96 -18.22 -0.73
N ASP A 247 -11.19 -19.35 -0.06
CA ASP A 247 -12.55 -19.77 0.27
C ASP A 247 -13.20 -18.80 1.27
N SER A 248 -12.42 -18.14 2.13
CA SER A 248 -12.92 -17.08 2.99
C SER A 248 -13.45 -15.87 2.19
N VAL A 249 -12.79 -15.51 1.07
CA VAL A 249 -13.25 -14.47 0.13
C VAL A 249 -14.56 -14.88 -0.51
N ARG A 250 -14.66 -16.12 -0.99
CA ARG A 250 -15.90 -16.66 -1.61
C ARG A 250 -17.07 -16.62 -0.64
N GLN A 251 -16.86 -17.08 0.60
CA GLN A 251 -17.88 -17.07 1.63
C GLN A 251 -18.30 -15.64 2.03
N ALA A 252 -17.34 -14.74 2.27
CA ALA A 252 -17.63 -13.36 2.64
C ALA A 252 -18.48 -12.66 1.56
N ARG A 253 -18.11 -12.80 0.28
CA ARG A 253 -18.83 -12.21 -0.85
C ARG A 253 -20.17 -12.88 -1.15
N PHE A 254 -20.35 -14.13 -0.78
CA PHE A 254 -21.65 -14.80 -0.87
C PHE A 254 -22.61 -14.31 0.22
N LEU A 255 -22.12 -14.16 1.46
CA LEU A 255 -22.93 -13.71 2.60
C LEU A 255 -23.24 -12.21 2.55
N LEU A 256 -22.30 -11.38 2.13
CA LEU A 256 -22.44 -9.93 1.97
C LEU A 256 -22.03 -9.52 0.55
N PRO A 257 -22.93 -9.56 -0.44
CA PRO A 257 -22.60 -9.45 -1.85
C PRO A 257 -22.41 -8.01 -2.35
N THR A 258 -21.72 -7.16 -1.61
CA THR A 258 -21.49 -5.74 -1.89
C THR A 258 -20.79 -5.49 -3.23
N VAL A 259 -19.90 -6.41 -3.63
CA VAL A 259 -19.19 -6.33 -4.93
C VAL A 259 -20.16 -6.64 -6.07
N ARG A 260 -20.97 -7.69 -5.96
CA ARG A 260 -21.99 -8.05 -6.98
C ARG A 260 -23.01 -6.91 -7.15
N ASP A 261 -23.45 -6.33 -6.02
CA ASP A 261 -24.52 -5.34 -5.97
C ASP A 261 -24.00 -3.90 -6.08
N GLY A 262 -22.74 -3.72 -6.48
CA GLY A 262 -22.01 -2.45 -6.47
C GLY A 262 -22.47 -1.39 -7.47
N ALA A 263 -23.54 -1.66 -8.25
CA ALA A 263 -24.24 -0.68 -9.10
C ALA A 263 -23.32 0.16 -10.03
N ALA A 264 -22.23 -0.42 -10.58
CA ALA A 264 -21.23 0.28 -11.38
C ALA A 264 -21.81 1.16 -12.51
N PRO A 265 -22.81 0.73 -13.31
CA PRO A 265 -23.39 1.58 -14.35
C PRO A 265 -24.11 2.83 -13.82
N PHE A 266 -24.73 2.73 -12.65
CA PHE A 266 -25.36 3.87 -11.99
C PHE A 266 -24.30 4.86 -11.46
N LEU A 267 -23.30 4.34 -10.73
CA LEU A 267 -22.21 5.16 -10.17
C LEU A 267 -21.42 5.87 -11.26
N ALA A 268 -21.09 5.21 -12.37
CA ALA A 268 -20.38 5.82 -13.48
C ALA A 268 -21.13 7.04 -14.03
N ARG A 269 -22.45 6.92 -14.28
CA ARG A 269 -23.27 8.05 -14.74
C ARG A 269 -23.43 9.16 -13.69
N ALA A 270 -23.50 8.78 -12.40
CA ALA A 270 -23.62 9.76 -11.32
C ALA A 270 -22.32 10.56 -11.15
N PHE A 271 -21.16 9.92 -11.18
CA PHE A 271 -19.86 10.58 -11.12
C PHE A 271 -19.58 11.46 -12.34
N ALA A 272 -19.97 11.02 -13.55
CA ALA A 272 -19.84 11.83 -14.75
C ALA A 272 -20.62 13.16 -14.61
N ARG A 273 -21.88 13.10 -14.15
CA ARG A 273 -22.70 14.31 -13.91
C ARG A 273 -22.11 15.22 -12.83
N LEU A 274 -21.55 14.66 -11.76
CA LEU A 274 -20.88 15.45 -10.72
C LEU A 274 -19.63 16.16 -11.28
N ALA A 275 -18.84 15.47 -12.10
CA ALA A 275 -17.66 16.05 -12.74
C ALA A 275 -18.03 17.19 -13.71
N GLU A 276 -19.10 17.07 -14.49
CA GLU A 276 -19.63 18.13 -15.35
C GLU A 276 -20.09 19.35 -14.55
N GLY A 277 -20.78 19.14 -13.41
CA GLY A 277 -21.22 20.22 -12.52
C GLY A 277 -20.09 20.91 -11.75
N MET A 278 -18.95 20.26 -11.56
CA MET A 278 -17.76 20.86 -10.93
C MET A 278 -16.90 21.64 -11.91
N ALA A 279 -17.10 21.46 -13.23
CA ALA A 279 -16.38 22.18 -14.28
C ALA A 279 -17.08 23.49 -14.69
N SER A 280 -18.29 23.73 -14.19
CA SER A 280 -19.08 24.97 -14.39
C SER A 280 -18.91 25.94 -13.22
#